data_25672cd4012a6224c44bdcefffada9a7
#
_entry.id   25672cd4012a6224c44bdcefffada9a7
#
_cell.length_a   1.000
_cell.length_b   1.000
_cell.length_c   1.000
_cell.angle_alpha   90.00
_cell.angle_beta   90.00
_cell.angle_gamma   90.00
#
_symmetry.space_group_name_H-M   'P 1'
#
loop_
_entity.id
_entity.type
_entity.pdbx_description
1 polymer ?
#
loop_
_entity_poly.entity_id
_entity_poly.type
_entity_poly.pdbx_seq_one_letter_code
_entity_poly.pdbx_strand_id
1 'polypeptide(L)'
;MFCGQCERSCSVYACFSSSSSLVIPSLKGGLVDLYTDSMVRKVNTDNNGIATGVSFINKKNGKEYSIESKVVVLGASSCSSARILLNSKSNVHPNGLGNSSGLIGKYLQDTVGTSKQIFVPELMNRKTYNEDGVGGAHVY
;
A
#
# COMPACT_ATOMS: atom_id res chain seq x y z
N MET A 1 4.13 -18.04 -20.85
CA MET A 1 5.58 -18.27 -20.75
C MET A 1 5.89 -18.72 -19.33
N PHE A 2 6.43 -19.90 -19.17
CA PHE A 2 6.74 -20.49 -17.86
C PHE A 2 8.24 -20.36 -17.62
N CYS A 3 8.65 -19.36 -16.85
CA CYS A 3 10.08 -19.06 -16.66
C CYS A 3 10.62 -19.47 -15.29
N GLY A 4 9.77 -19.86 -14.33
CA GLY A 4 10.16 -20.35 -13.01
C GLY A 4 10.97 -19.38 -12.13
N GLN A 5 10.96 -18.08 -12.45
CA GLN A 5 11.79 -17.08 -11.77
C GLN A 5 10.94 -15.99 -11.10
N CYS A 6 9.88 -16.38 -10.45
CA CYS A 6 8.86 -15.43 -9.94
C CYS A 6 9.28 -14.60 -8.73
N GLU A 7 10.34 -14.99 -8.02
CA GLU A 7 10.90 -14.19 -6.91
C GLU A 7 11.80 -13.04 -7.39
N ARG A 8 12.02 -12.92 -8.69
CA ARG A 8 12.78 -11.84 -9.32
C ARG A 8 11.84 -10.91 -10.07
N SER A 9 12.38 -9.81 -10.59
CA SER A 9 11.60 -8.92 -11.45
C SER A 9 11.02 -9.68 -12.64
N CYS A 10 9.70 -9.62 -12.81
CA CYS A 10 9.01 -10.29 -13.90
C CYS A 10 9.14 -9.47 -15.19
N SER A 11 9.91 -9.95 -16.15
CA SER A 11 10.14 -9.27 -17.44
C SER A 11 8.91 -9.17 -18.32
N VAL A 12 7.89 -10.00 -18.08
CA VAL A 12 6.63 -10.03 -18.84
C VAL A 12 5.46 -9.43 -18.07
N TYR A 13 5.71 -8.80 -16.92
CA TYR A 13 4.68 -8.17 -16.07
C TYR A 13 3.53 -9.10 -15.68
N ALA A 14 3.77 -10.40 -15.59
CA ALA A 14 2.76 -11.38 -15.18
C ALA A 14 2.48 -11.32 -13.66
N CYS A 15 3.44 -10.81 -12.86
CA CYS A 15 3.18 -10.51 -11.45
C CYS A 15 2.35 -9.25 -11.32
N PHE A 16 1.20 -9.36 -10.64
CA PHE A 16 0.40 -8.19 -10.31
C PHE A 16 1.17 -7.26 -9.38
N SER A 17 1.25 -5.99 -9.77
CA SER A 17 1.65 -4.90 -8.87
C SER A 17 0.73 -3.70 -9.08
N SER A 18 0.44 -2.97 -8.02
CA SER A 18 -0.39 -1.76 -8.14
C SER A 18 0.19 -0.75 -9.11
N SER A 19 1.51 -0.62 -9.17
CA SER A 19 2.18 0.31 -10.10
C SER A 19 1.99 -0.08 -11.56
N SER A 20 2.29 -1.32 -11.94
CA SER A 20 2.23 -1.77 -13.34
C SER A 20 0.82 -2.02 -13.84
N SER A 21 -0.05 -2.57 -12.98
CA SER A 21 -1.37 -3.05 -13.38
C SER A 21 -2.48 -2.01 -13.17
N LEU A 22 -2.30 -1.03 -12.28
CA LEU A 22 -3.32 -0.04 -11.96
C LEU A 22 -2.85 1.39 -12.22
N VAL A 23 -1.75 1.82 -11.57
CA VAL A 23 -1.35 3.24 -11.57
C VAL A 23 -0.92 3.70 -12.97
N ILE A 24 -0.01 2.96 -13.63
CA ILE A 24 0.49 3.34 -14.96
C ILE A 24 -0.63 3.38 -16.01
N PRO A 25 -1.52 2.38 -16.13
CA PRO A 25 -2.66 2.46 -17.05
C PRO A 25 -3.61 3.62 -16.73
N SER A 26 -3.89 3.87 -15.46
CA SER A 26 -4.79 4.97 -15.04
C SER A 26 -4.22 6.34 -15.36
N LEU A 27 -2.91 6.54 -15.19
CA LEU A 27 -2.22 7.78 -15.59
C LEU A 27 -2.28 7.99 -17.10
N LYS A 28 -2.10 6.93 -17.90
CA LYS A 28 -2.25 6.99 -19.37
C LYS A 28 -3.66 7.34 -19.80
N GLY A 29 -4.66 6.95 -19.03
CA GLY A 29 -6.07 7.29 -19.24
C GLY A 29 -6.45 8.73 -18.87
N GLY A 30 -5.55 9.48 -18.20
CA GLY A 30 -5.79 10.88 -17.80
C GLY A 30 -6.84 11.07 -16.70
N LEU A 31 -7.23 10.01 -16.01
CA LEU A 31 -8.25 10.02 -14.95
C LEU A 31 -7.65 10.11 -13.54
N VAL A 32 -6.32 10.10 -13.42
CA VAL A 32 -5.61 10.05 -12.14
C VAL A 32 -4.46 11.04 -12.14
N ASP A 33 -4.34 11.80 -11.08
CA ASP A 33 -3.18 12.61 -10.77
C ASP A 33 -2.30 11.92 -9.72
N LEU A 34 -1.02 11.78 -10.01
CA LEU A 34 -0.06 11.15 -9.11
C LEU A 34 0.89 12.19 -8.51
N TYR A 35 0.83 12.37 -7.21
CA TYR A 35 1.74 13.21 -6.44
C TYR A 35 2.82 12.36 -5.76
N THR A 36 3.98 12.23 -6.40
CA THR A 36 5.15 11.57 -5.82
C THR A 36 5.85 12.44 -4.78
N ASP A 37 6.72 11.84 -3.96
CA ASP A 37 7.44 12.53 -2.89
C ASP A 37 6.55 13.29 -1.91
N SER A 38 5.30 12.85 -1.77
CA SER A 38 4.26 13.49 -0.96
C SER A 38 3.92 12.60 0.23
N MET A 39 4.30 13.04 1.43
CA MET A 39 4.02 12.33 2.66
C MET A 39 2.76 12.88 3.30
N VAL A 40 1.66 12.13 3.21
CA VAL A 40 0.40 12.52 3.87
C VAL A 40 0.60 12.55 5.38
N ARG A 41 0.25 13.69 5.97
CA ARG A 41 0.39 13.96 7.40
C ARG A 41 -0.92 13.73 8.15
N LYS A 42 -2.02 14.26 7.64
CA LYS A 42 -3.35 14.18 8.25
C LYS A 42 -4.46 14.24 7.23
N VAL A 43 -5.63 13.75 7.60
CA VAL A 43 -6.91 14.02 6.95
C VAL A 43 -7.46 15.32 7.52
N ASN A 44 -7.89 16.22 6.66
CA ASN A 44 -8.56 17.48 7.04
C ASN A 44 -10.04 17.19 7.24
N THR A 45 -10.66 17.86 8.23
CA THR A 45 -12.09 17.75 8.52
C THR A 45 -12.72 19.13 8.64
N ASP A 46 -14.01 19.21 8.34
CA ASP A 46 -14.82 20.39 8.62
C ASP A 46 -15.21 20.49 10.11
N ASN A 47 -16.01 21.50 10.46
CA ASN A 47 -16.50 21.71 11.81
C ASN A 47 -17.48 20.62 12.30
N ASN A 48 -18.04 19.82 11.38
CA ASN A 48 -18.90 18.68 11.69
C ASN A 48 -18.11 17.38 11.82
N GLY A 49 -16.79 17.41 11.59
CA GLY A 49 -15.91 16.25 11.63
C GLY A 49 -15.91 15.40 10.36
N ILE A 50 -16.49 15.92 9.26
CA ILE A 50 -16.51 15.24 7.97
C ILE A 50 -15.19 15.50 7.24
N ALA A 51 -14.61 14.45 6.64
CA ALA A 51 -13.38 14.57 5.87
C ALA A 51 -13.56 15.46 4.64
N THR A 52 -12.67 16.43 4.45
CA THR A 52 -12.67 17.39 3.34
C THR A 52 -11.46 17.28 2.43
N GLY A 53 -10.48 16.44 2.78
CA GLY A 53 -9.25 16.27 2.02
C GLY A 53 -8.09 15.83 2.88
N VAL A 54 -6.87 16.06 2.40
CA VAL A 54 -5.64 15.69 3.10
C VAL A 54 -4.61 16.81 3.08
N SER A 55 -3.79 16.89 4.13
CA SER A 55 -2.55 17.67 4.13
C SER A 55 -1.36 16.76 4.02
N PHE A 56 -0.38 17.14 3.19
CA PHE A 56 0.84 16.38 2.95
C PHE A 56 2.07 17.28 2.90
N ILE A 57 3.22 16.71 3.20
CA ILE A 57 4.52 17.38 3.12
C ILE A 57 5.23 16.87 1.86
N ASN A 58 5.65 17.81 1.02
CA ASN A 58 6.52 17.48 -0.11
C ASN A 58 7.94 17.25 0.42
N LYS A 59 8.48 16.05 0.19
CA LYS A 59 9.80 15.65 0.72
C LYS A 59 10.97 16.42 0.11
N LYS A 60 10.80 16.99 -1.10
CA LYS A 60 11.88 17.72 -1.79
C LYS A 60 12.10 19.12 -1.22
N ASN A 61 11.05 19.79 -0.82
CA ASN A 61 11.12 21.19 -0.35
C ASN A 61 10.67 21.40 1.10
N GLY A 62 10.18 20.34 1.77
CA GLY A 62 9.72 20.38 3.15
C GLY A 62 8.44 21.19 3.39
N LYS A 63 7.79 21.70 2.34
CA LYS A 63 6.58 22.50 2.46
C LYS A 63 5.34 21.65 2.62
N GLU A 64 4.37 22.13 3.40
CA GLU A 64 3.06 21.54 3.56
C GLU A 64 2.10 22.06 2.49
N TYR A 65 1.32 21.16 1.91
CA TYR A 65 0.27 21.40 0.93
C TYR A 65 -1.01 20.70 1.35
N SER A 66 -2.14 21.11 0.79
CA SER A 66 -3.41 20.41 0.97
C SER A 66 -4.12 20.17 -0.35
N ILE A 67 -4.87 19.07 -0.41
CA ILE A 67 -5.76 18.72 -1.53
C ILE A 67 -7.14 18.50 -0.92
N GLU A 68 -8.13 19.13 -1.52
CA GLU A 68 -9.54 18.94 -1.17
C GLU A 68 -10.13 17.76 -1.96
N SER A 69 -10.98 16.98 -1.31
CA SER A 69 -11.69 15.87 -1.92
C SER A 69 -12.99 15.55 -1.18
N LYS A 70 -13.95 14.99 -1.89
CA LYS A 70 -15.22 14.52 -1.31
C LYS A 70 -15.06 13.20 -0.55
N VAL A 71 -14.07 12.41 -0.89
CA VAL A 71 -13.78 11.09 -0.28
C VAL A 71 -12.28 10.95 -0.11
N VAL A 72 -11.86 10.46 1.06
CA VAL A 72 -10.46 10.12 1.36
C VAL A 72 -10.37 8.62 1.61
N VAL A 73 -9.51 7.94 0.84
CA VAL A 73 -9.21 6.52 1.02
C VAL A 73 -7.80 6.37 1.58
N LEU A 74 -7.67 5.76 2.74
CA LEU A 74 -6.38 5.49 3.38
C LEU A 74 -5.90 4.08 3.03
N GLY A 75 -4.94 3.99 2.10
CA GLY A 75 -4.26 2.76 1.72
C GLY A 75 -2.77 2.77 2.11
N ALA A 76 -2.42 3.43 3.22
CA ALA A 76 -1.02 3.72 3.59
C ALA A 76 -0.37 2.64 4.48
N SER A 77 -0.82 1.40 4.44
CA SER A 77 -0.52 0.30 5.38
C SER A 77 -1.06 0.53 6.80
N SER A 78 -1.08 -0.52 7.61
CA SER A 78 -1.67 -0.48 8.97
C SER A 78 -1.03 0.59 9.87
N CYS A 79 0.29 0.60 9.99
CA CYS A 79 0.99 1.55 10.85
C CYS A 79 0.87 2.99 10.35
N SER A 80 1.04 3.22 9.05
CA SER A 80 0.99 4.58 8.49
C SER A 80 -0.42 5.14 8.46
N SER A 81 -1.45 4.32 8.20
CA SER A 81 -2.85 4.73 8.29
C SER A 81 -3.22 5.11 9.72
N ALA A 82 -2.82 4.31 10.71
CA ALA A 82 -3.03 4.63 12.12
C ALA A 82 -2.34 5.95 12.50
N ARG A 83 -1.10 6.17 12.06
CA ARG A 83 -0.37 7.42 12.29
C ARG A 83 -1.10 8.64 11.69
N ILE A 84 -1.60 8.51 10.45
CA ILE A 84 -2.35 9.60 9.79
C ILE A 84 -3.62 9.91 10.58
N LEU A 85 -4.38 8.90 10.98
CA LEU A 85 -5.61 9.08 11.77
C LEU A 85 -5.34 9.73 13.13
N LEU A 86 -4.30 9.30 13.85
CA LEU A 86 -3.90 9.88 15.13
C LEU A 86 -3.43 11.34 15.00
N ASN A 87 -2.82 11.70 13.87
CA ASN A 87 -2.42 13.07 13.56
C ASN A 87 -3.59 13.95 13.10
N SER A 88 -4.73 13.36 12.71
CA SER A 88 -5.91 14.07 12.21
C SER A 88 -6.80 14.53 13.36
N LYS A 89 -6.23 15.38 14.22
CA LYS A 89 -6.94 15.96 15.36
C LYS A 89 -7.74 17.18 14.94
N SER A 90 -8.91 17.35 15.55
CA SER A 90 -9.78 18.53 15.43
C SER A 90 -10.57 18.70 16.71
N ASN A 91 -11.38 19.77 16.81
CA ASN A 91 -12.28 19.96 17.96
C ASN A 91 -13.28 18.81 18.12
N VAL A 92 -13.75 18.23 17.00
CA VAL A 92 -14.67 17.07 17.00
C VAL A 92 -13.93 15.77 17.26
N HIS A 93 -12.67 15.68 16.86
CA HIS A 93 -11.83 14.49 16.98
C HIS A 93 -10.55 14.76 17.78
N PRO A 94 -10.64 15.09 19.10
CA PRO A 94 -9.48 15.53 19.88
C PRO A 94 -8.39 14.45 20.03
N ASN A 95 -8.78 13.19 19.97
CA ASN A 95 -7.88 12.02 20.08
C ASN A 95 -7.44 11.43 18.73
N GLY A 96 -7.76 12.13 17.62
CA GLY A 96 -7.54 11.66 16.26
C GLY A 96 -8.82 11.17 15.58
N LEU A 97 -8.84 11.27 14.26
CA LEU A 97 -10.00 10.92 13.44
C LEU A 97 -10.31 9.41 13.58
N GLY A 98 -11.57 9.08 13.88
CA GLY A 98 -12.03 7.70 14.08
C GLY A 98 -11.55 7.04 15.39
N ASN A 99 -10.90 7.79 16.30
CA ASN A 99 -10.31 7.25 17.53
C ASN A 99 -11.15 7.52 18.79
N SER A 100 -12.46 7.49 18.70
CA SER A 100 -13.35 7.66 19.85
C SER A 100 -13.17 6.54 20.91
N SER A 101 -12.86 5.33 20.47
CA SER A 101 -12.56 4.19 21.33
C SER A 101 -11.17 4.19 21.96
N GLY A 102 -10.24 5.04 21.46
CA GLY A 102 -8.84 5.04 21.87
C GLY A 102 -8.03 3.82 21.40
N LEU A 103 -8.54 3.05 20.44
CA LEU A 103 -7.93 1.78 20.01
C LEU A 103 -7.04 1.93 18.76
N ILE A 104 -7.09 3.05 18.05
CA ILE A 104 -6.24 3.26 16.87
C ILE A 104 -4.77 3.25 17.28
N GLY A 105 -3.97 2.43 16.58
CA GLY A 105 -2.55 2.23 16.85
C GLY A 105 -2.24 1.28 18.00
N LYS A 106 -3.24 0.58 18.53
CA LYS A 106 -3.09 -0.47 19.54
C LYS A 106 -3.38 -1.84 18.97
N TYR A 107 -2.93 -2.88 19.66
CA TYR A 107 -3.22 -4.29 19.35
C TYR A 107 -2.81 -4.70 17.93
N LEU A 108 -1.66 -4.20 17.46
CA LEU A 108 -1.11 -4.65 16.18
C LEU A 108 -0.84 -6.16 16.27
N GLN A 109 -1.42 -6.88 15.31
CA GLN A 109 -1.18 -8.31 15.14
C GLN A 109 -0.66 -8.56 13.73
N ASP A 110 0.20 -9.53 13.60
CA ASP A 110 0.73 -9.98 12.32
C ASP A 110 0.71 -11.50 12.24
N THR A 111 0.82 -12.04 11.05
CA THR A 111 0.92 -13.47 10.82
C THR A 111 2.29 -13.97 11.25
N VAL A 112 2.31 -14.96 12.10
CA VAL A 112 3.55 -15.67 12.49
C VAL A 112 3.72 -16.86 11.57
N GLY A 113 4.85 -16.93 10.88
CA GLY A 113 5.19 -18.02 10.00
C GLY A 113 6.65 -18.41 10.11
N THR A 114 6.97 -19.64 9.71
CA THR A 114 8.34 -20.11 9.54
C THR A 114 8.56 -20.48 8.09
N SER A 115 9.69 -20.13 7.53
CA SER A 115 10.12 -20.62 6.21
C SER A 115 11.33 -21.53 6.37
N LYS A 116 11.41 -22.58 5.55
CA LYS A 116 12.58 -23.43 5.45
C LYS A 116 13.03 -23.44 3.99
N GLN A 117 14.32 -23.25 3.79
CA GLN A 117 14.94 -23.49 2.49
C GLN A 117 15.49 -24.90 2.46
N ILE A 118 15.09 -25.66 1.45
CA ILE A 118 15.53 -27.04 1.26
C ILE A 118 16.28 -27.10 -0.07
N PHE A 119 17.46 -27.69 -0.05
CA PHE A 119 18.21 -27.99 -1.25
C PHE A 119 17.88 -29.40 -1.70
N VAL A 120 17.37 -29.54 -2.93
CA VAL A 120 17.01 -30.82 -3.54
C VAL A 120 17.89 -31.03 -4.77
N PRO A 121 19.01 -31.77 -4.68
CA PRO A 121 19.97 -31.95 -5.78
C PRO A 121 19.34 -32.49 -7.05
N GLU A 122 18.36 -33.37 -6.93
CA GLU A 122 17.67 -34.03 -8.03
C GLU A 122 16.91 -33.03 -8.93
N LEU A 123 16.59 -31.86 -8.41
CA LEU A 123 15.86 -30.82 -9.16
C LEU A 123 16.79 -29.85 -9.90
N MET A 124 18.09 -29.85 -9.64
CA MET A 124 19.01 -28.83 -10.18
C MET A 124 19.07 -28.78 -11.69
N ASN A 125 18.94 -29.92 -12.36
CA ASN A 125 19.09 -30.05 -13.81
C ASN A 125 17.74 -30.29 -14.51
N ARG A 126 16.64 -30.19 -13.80
CA ARG A 126 15.30 -30.32 -14.44
C ARG A 126 14.94 -29.06 -15.22
N LYS A 127 14.33 -29.24 -16.38
CA LYS A 127 13.70 -28.12 -17.08
C LYS A 127 12.60 -27.55 -16.21
N THR A 128 12.58 -26.22 -16.10
CA THR A 128 11.45 -25.51 -15.50
C THR A 128 10.18 -25.82 -16.29
N TYR A 129 9.19 -26.34 -15.61
CA TYR A 129 7.88 -26.61 -16.21
C TYR A 129 6.78 -26.18 -15.22
N ASN A 130 5.59 -25.99 -15.76
CA ASN A 130 4.42 -25.63 -15.00
C ASN A 130 3.24 -26.35 -15.65
N GLU A 131 2.72 -27.39 -15.00
CA GLU A 131 1.64 -28.22 -15.52
C GLU A 131 0.25 -27.67 -15.19
N ASP A 132 0.13 -26.91 -14.10
CA ASP A 132 -1.14 -26.37 -13.64
C ASP A 132 -1.49 -24.98 -14.22
N GLY A 133 -0.56 -24.38 -14.96
CA GLY A 133 -0.75 -23.04 -15.56
C GLY A 133 -0.64 -21.90 -14.57
N VAL A 134 -0.33 -22.15 -13.29
CA VAL A 134 -0.14 -21.13 -12.28
C VAL A 134 1.29 -20.63 -12.33
N GLY A 135 1.47 -19.37 -12.71
CA GLY A 135 2.78 -18.71 -12.63
C GLY A 135 3.02 -18.24 -11.19
N GLY A 136 4.22 -18.47 -10.67
CA GLY A 136 4.61 -17.89 -9.39
C GLY A 136 5.30 -18.86 -8.45
N ALA A 137 5.77 -18.32 -7.33
CA ALA A 137 6.38 -19.08 -6.24
C ALA A 137 5.28 -19.69 -5.34
N HIS A 138 4.37 -20.46 -5.92
CA HIS A 138 3.42 -21.24 -5.12
C HIS A 138 4.10 -22.55 -4.73
N VAL A 139 4.26 -22.72 -3.44
CA VAL A 139 4.68 -23.98 -2.84
C VAL A 139 3.41 -24.63 -2.28
N TYR A 140 3.10 -25.78 -2.78
CA TYR A 140 2.03 -26.61 -2.23
C TYR A 140 2.63 -27.52 -1.13
#